data_8e735719ed3a715d52859d4c53cb1d38
#
_entry.id   8e735719ed3a715d52859d4c53cb1d38
#
_cell.length_a   1.000
_cell.length_b   1.000
_cell.length_c   1.000
_cell.angle_alpha   90.00
_cell.angle_beta   90.00
_cell.angle_gamma   90.00
#
_symmetry.space_group_name_H-M   'P 1'
#
loop_
_entity.id
_entity.type
_entity.pdbx_description
1 polymer ?
#
loop_
_entity_poly.entity_id
_entity_poly.type
_entity_poly.pdbx_seq_one_letter_code
_entity_poly.pdbx_strand_id
1 'polypeptide(L)'
;MKNKFIKLKILIFSIIPFFFTNVLFSKEVNLKAVEVLTFEEGNIIIGKNDVEAKIENEVEIFADKITYNKKRETIVAEGNVRSIDLLNNIEIKSKKAIFYKNKNQIITSGETFFIINKD
;
A
#
# COMPACT_ATOMS: atom_id res chain seq x y z
N MET A 1 27.43 -41.70 -2.32
CA MET A 1 28.28 -40.54 -2.57
C MET A 1 27.53 -39.47 -3.35
N LYS A 2 27.13 -39.79 -4.54
CA LYS A 2 26.44 -38.86 -5.37
C LYS A 2 25.13 -38.35 -4.77
N ASN A 3 24.51 -39.21 -4.01
CA ASN A 3 23.25 -38.84 -3.37
C ASN A 3 23.40 -37.66 -2.41
N LYS A 4 24.57 -37.56 -1.83
CA LYS A 4 24.83 -36.49 -0.89
C LYS A 4 24.80 -35.12 -1.56
N PHE A 5 25.35 -35.05 -2.75
CA PHE A 5 25.37 -33.83 -3.49
C PHE A 5 23.97 -33.40 -3.90
N ILE A 6 23.18 -34.38 -4.28
CA ILE A 6 21.82 -34.13 -4.65
C ILE A 6 21.04 -33.58 -3.47
N LYS A 7 21.28 -34.14 -2.30
CA LYS A 7 20.61 -33.68 -1.09
C LYS A 7 20.97 -32.23 -0.78
N LEU A 8 22.24 -31.90 -0.94
CA LEU A 8 22.66 -30.52 -0.71
C LEU A 8 21.95 -29.52 -1.63
N LYS A 9 21.82 -29.89 -2.88
CA LYS A 9 21.12 -29.05 -3.83
C LYS A 9 19.69 -28.83 -3.42
N ILE A 10 19.06 -29.86 -2.93
CA ILE A 10 17.68 -29.77 -2.49
C ILE A 10 17.57 -28.83 -1.30
N LEU A 11 18.51 -28.89 -0.39
CA LEU A 11 18.51 -28.02 0.76
C LEU A 11 18.63 -26.55 0.37
N ILE A 12 19.56 -26.28 -0.54
CA ILE A 12 19.73 -24.91 -1.02
C ILE A 12 18.45 -24.43 -1.69
N PHE A 13 17.86 -25.30 -2.47
CA PHE A 13 16.64 -24.96 -3.17
C PHE A 13 15.49 -24.69 -2.20
N SER A 14 15.44 -25.40 -1.10
CA SER A 14 14.36 -25.21 -0.15
C SER A 14 14.45 -23.87 0.58
N ILE A 15 15.59 -23.25 0.61
CA ILE A 15 15.75 -21.93 1.23
C ILE A 15 15.19 -20.84 0.35
N ILE A 16 15.33 -20.99 -0.95
CA ILE A 16 14.87 -19.99 -1.92
C ILE A 16 13.40 -19.63 -1.77
N PRO A 17 12.50 -20.57 -1.64
CA PRO A 17 11.08 -20.24 -1.52
C PRO A 17 10.77 -19.33 -0.35
N PHE A 18 11.60 -19.37 0.66
CA PHE A 18 11.41 -18.52 1.82
C PHE A 18 11.50 -17.03 1.46
N PHE A 19 12.42 -16.69 0.57
CA PHE A 19 12.55 -15.31 0.11
C PHE A 19 11.37 -14.90 -0.76
N PHE A 20 10.90 -15.79 -1.60
CA PHE A 20 9.74 -15.50 -2.42
C PHE A 20 8.51 -15.26 -1.57
N THR A 21 8.39 -15.97 -0.48
CA THR A 21 7.28 -15.77 0.44
C THR A 21 7.25 -14.34 0.95
N ASN A 22 8.41 -13.78 1.28
CA ASN A 22 8.48 -12.41 1.74
C ASN A 22 8.02 -11.42 0.68
N VAL A 23 8.34 -11.68 -0.57
CA VAL A 23 7.90 -10.83 -1.68
C VAL A 23 6.39 -10.89 -1.84
N LEU A 24 5.80 -12.05 -1.61
CA LEU A 24 4.37 -12.23 -1.75
C LEU A 24 3.55 -11.49 -0.70
N PHE A 25 4.17 -11.03 0.37
CA PHE A 25 3.47 -10.27 1.39
C PHE A 25 3.39 -8.79 1.10
N SER A 26 3.88 -8.35 -0.06
CA SER A 26 3.70 -6.98 -0.48
C SER A 26 2.22 -6.73 -0.73
N LYS A 27 1.66 -5.69 -0.11
CA LYS A 27 0.25 -5.39 -0.21
C LYS A 27 -0.10 -4.81 -1.57
N GLU A 28 -1.18 -5.30 -2.12
CA GLU A 28 -1.69 -4.84 -3.39
C GLU A 28 -2.46 -3.54 -3.21
N VAL A 29 -2.29 -2.62 -4.15
CA VAL A 29 -2.97 -1.34 -4.16
C VAL A 29 -3.76 -1.20 -5.44
N ASN A 30 -5.06 -0.90 -5.30
CA ASN A 30 -5.93 -0.58 -6.42
C ASN A 30 -6.28 0.89 -6.38
N LEU A 31 -6.08 1.57 -7.49
CA LEU A 31 -6.33 3.00 -7.59
C LEU A 31 -7.35 3.27 -8.69
N LYS A 32 -8.39 4.03 -8.34
CA LYS A 32 -9.44 4.45 -9.26
C LYS A 32 -9.55 5.96 -9.25
N ALA A 33 -9.69 6.57 -10.41
CA ALA A 33 -9.83 8.01 -10.52
C ALA A 33 -10.45 8.37 -11.87
N VAL A 34 -10.89 9.63 -12.00
CA VAL A 34 -11.35 10.12 -13.29
C VAL A 34 -10.18 10.18 -14.27
N GLU A 35 -9.02 10.59 -13.80
CA GLU A 35 -7.81 10.63 -14.62
C GLU A 35 -6.70 9.86 -13.91
N VAL A 36 -6.00 9.00 -14.67
CA VAL A 36 -4.87 8.25 -14.14
C VAL A 36 -3.68 8.45 -15.06
N LEU A 37 -2.55 8.86 -14.49
CA LEU A 37 -1.30 9.07 -15.20
C LEU A 37 -0.25 8.12 -14.61
N THR A 38 0.62 7.61 -15.48
CA THR A 38 1.71 6.74 -15.02
C THR A 38 3.04 7.31 -15.49
N PHE A 39 4.04 7.19 -14.65
CA PHE A 39 5.40 7.68 -14.90
C PHE A 39 6.40 6.62 -14.48
N GLU A 40 7.65 6.78 -14.96
CA GLU A 40 8.75 5.90 -14.62
C GLU A 40 8.42 4.43 -14.79
N GLU A 41 7.92 4.10 -16.00
CA GLU A 41 7.58 2.73 -16.38
C GLU A 41 6.54 2.09 -15.46
N GLY A 42 5.62 2.92 -14.95
CA GLY A 42 4.56 2.43 -14.08
C GLY A 42 4.92 2.40 -12.61
N ASN A 43 6.09 2.87 -12.23
CA ASN A 43 6.47 2.93 -10.82
C ASN A 43 5.79 4.06 -10.07
N ILE A 44 5.35 5.09 -10.79
CA ILE A 44 4.58 6.18 -10.19
C ILE A 44 3.24 6.25 -10.89
N ILE A 45 2.17 6.17 -10.11
CA ILE A 45 0.81 6.26 -10.61
C ILE A 45 0.14 7.42 -9.89
N ILE A 46 -0.43 8.34 -10.66
CA ILE A 46 -1.12 9.50 -10.12
C ILE A 46 -2.58 9.45 -10.54
N GLY A 47 -3.47 9.46 -9.56
CA GLY A 47 -4.88 9.60 -9.80
C GLY A 47 -5.32 11.02 -9.48
N LYS A 48 -6.18 11.58 -10.32
CA LYS A 48 -6.73 12.92 -10.12
C LYS A 48 -8.24 12.88 -10.26
N ASN A 49 -8.89 13.66 -9.45
CA ASN A 49 -10.34 13.85 -9.42
C ASN A 49 -11.07 12.61 -8.93
N ASP A 50 -11.64 12.73 -7.75
CA ASP A 50 -12.39 11.66 -7.09
C ASP A 50 -11.59 10.36 -7.05
N VAL A 51 -10.45 10.42 -6.38
CA VAL A 51 -9.54 9.28 -6.34
C VAL A 51 -9.87 8.38 -5.16
N GLU A 52 -9.84 7.09 -5.42
CA GLU A 52 -9.98 6.08 -4.40
C GLU A 52 -8.80 5.11 -4.51
N ALA A 53 -8.11 4.88 -3.41
CA ALA A 53 -7.06 3.87 -3.33
C ALA A 53 -7.48 2.84 -2.29
N LYS A 54 -7.41 1.57 -2.67
CA LYS A 54 -7.67 0.47 -1.74
C LYS A 54 -6.39 -0.32 -1.56
N ILE A 55 -6.01 -0.52 -0.32
CA ILE A 55 -4.87 -1.35 0.03
C ILE A 55 -5.44 -2.64 0.60
N GLU A 56 -5.52 -3.66 -0.25
CA GLU A 56 -6.18 -4.92 0.04
C GLU A 56 -7.56 -4.66 0.65
N ASN A 57 -7.94 -5.38 1.70
CA ASN A 57 -9.20 -5.15 2.41
C ASN A 57 -8.95 -4.49 3.76
N GLU A 58 -7.86 -3.73 3.87
CA GLU A 58 -7.45 -3.15 5.13
C GLU A 58 -7.67 -1.64 5.21
N VAL A 59 -7.35 -0.92 4.13
CA VAL A 59 -7.41 0.54 4.14
C VAL A 59 -8.02 1.05 2.84
N GLU A 60 -8.89 2.06 2.98
CA GLU A 60 -9.42 2.81 1.84
C GLU A 60 -9.03 4.27 2.01
N ILE A 61 -8.58 4.89 0.94
CA ILE A 61 -8.18 6.29 0.95
C ILE A 61 -8.90 7.02 -0.17
N PHE A 62 -9.59 8.10 0.17
CA PHE A 62 -10.26 8.98 -0.77
C PHE A 62 -9.61 10.34 -0.73
N ALA A 63 -9.37 10.94 -1.89
CA ALA A 63 -8.75 12.25 -1.98
C ALA A 63 -8.98 12.87 -3.36
N ASP A 64 -8.64 14.14 -3.49
CA ASP A 64 -8.70 14.80 -4.79
C ASP A 64 -7.57 14.32 -5.70
N LYS A 65 -6.43 13.98 -5.10
CA LYS A 65 -5.27 13.50 -5.82
C LYS A 65 -4.56 12.47 -4.97
N ILE A 66 -4.15 11.36 -5.59
CA ILE A 66 -3.36 10.34 -4.90
C ILE A 66 -2.18 9.96 -5.79
N THR A 67 -0.99 9.96 -5.21
CA THR A 67 0.23 9.53 -5.88
C THR A 67 0.75 8.27 -5.21
N TYR A 68 0.81 7.19 -5.98
CA TYR A 68 1.36 5.93 -5.50
C TYR A 68 2.76 5.74 -6.10
N ASN A 69 3.75 5.65 -5.22
CA ASN A 69 5.12 5.37 -5.62
C ASN A 69 5.45 3.93 -5.22
N LYS A 70 5.55 3.06 -6.20
CA LYS A 70 5.75 1.63 -5.94
C LYS A 70 7.11 1.33 -5.35
N LYS A 71 8.14 2.04 -5.79
CA LYS A 71 9.50 1.82 -5.28
C LYS A 71 9.64 2.20 -3.83
N ARG A 72 9.05 3.32 -3.46
CA ARG A 72 9.10 3.80 -2.08
C ARG A 72 8.01 3.20 -1.22
N GLU A 73 7.06 2.52 -1.85
CA GLU A 73 5.91 1.94 -1.16
C GLU A 73 5.14 3.00 -0.38
N THR A 74 4.96 4.17 -0.99
CA THR A 74 4.25 5.28 -0.39
C THR A 74 3.03 5.65 -1.20
N ILE A 75 1.99 6.07 -0.50
CA ILE A 75 0.78 6.60 -1.10
C ILE A 75 0.57 7.98 -0.50
N VAL A 76 0.61 9.01 -1.34
CA VAL A 76 0.42 10.40 -0.92
C VAL A 76 -0.95 10.86 -1.39
N ALA A 77 -1.80 11.22 -0.44
CA ALA A 77 -3.15 11.71 -0.71
C ALA A 77 -3.22 13.18 -0.39
N GLU A 78 -3.81 13.96 -1.29
CA GLU A 78 -3.87 15.41 -1.18
C GLU A 78 -5.27 15.90 -1.53
N GLY A 79 -5.78 16.78 -0.69
CA GLY A 79 -7.07 17.43 -0.89
C GLY A 79 -8.24 16.58 -0.41
N ASN A 80 -8.95 17.07 0.61
CA ASN A 80 -10.14 16.41 1.15
C ASN A 80 -9.90 14.92 1.43
N VAL A 81 -8.83 14.64 2.14
CA VAL A 81 -8.40 13.26 2.37
C VAL A 81 -9.28 12.60 3.42
N ARG A 82 -9.69 11.39 3.13
CA ARG A 82 -10.45 10.56 4.03
C ARG A 82 -9.87 9.14 3.99
N SER A 83 -9.30 8.73 5.09
CA SER A 83 -8.66 7.41 5.20
C SER A 83 -9.48 6.54 6.15
N ILE A 84 -9.77 5.32 5.74
CA ILE A 84 -10.60 4.42 6.54
C ILE A 84 -9.79 3.16 6.81
N ASP A 85 -9.54 2.91 8.10
CA ASP A 85 -8.97 1.65 8.57
C ASP A 85 -10.12 0.68 8.78
N LEU A 86 -10.28 -0.26 7.88
CA LEU A 86 -11.40 -1.20 7.93
C LEU A 86 -11.28 -2.21 9.05
N LEU A 87 -10.05 -2.49 9.46
CA LEU A 87 -9.82 -3.48 10.51
C LEU A 87 -10.18 -2.94 11.89
N ASN A 88 -9.94 -1.65 12.12
CA ASN A 88 -10.13 -1.02 13.42
C ASN A 88 -11.31 -0.05 13.46
N ASN A 89 -12.02 0.11 12.34
CA ASN A 89 -13.15 1.03 12.23
C ASN A 89 -12.77 2.47 12.62
N ILE A 90 -11.67 2.93 12.08
CA ILE A 90 -11.20 4.29 12.32
C ILE A 90 -11.19 5.04 11.00
N GLU A 91 -11.79 6.22 11.00
CA GLU A 91 -11.76 7.12 9.86
C GLU A 91 -10.94 8.35 10.22
N ILE A 92 -10.05 8.75 9.34
CA ILE A 92 -9.18 9.91 9.54
C ILE A 92 -9.44 10.89 8.39
N LYS A 93 -9.79 12.12 8.74
CA LYS A 93 -9.98 13.19 7.76
C LYS A 93 -8.84 14.19 7.92
N SER A 94 -8.24 14.60 6.81
CA SER A 94 -7.14 15.55 6.83
C SER A 94 -7.03 16.24 5.48
N LYS A 95 -6.12 17.20 5.37
CA LYS A 95 -5.85 17.86 4.10
C LYS A 95 -4.85 17.08 3.27
N LYS A 96 -3.94 16.39 3.95
CA LYS A 96 -2.93 15.59 3.29
C LYS A 96 -2.61 14.40 4.17
N ALA A 97 -2.32 13.26 3.56
CA ALA A 97 -1.90 12.07 4.27
C ALA A 97 -0.86 11.33 3.45
N ILE A 98 0.11 10.73 4.13
CA ILE A 98 1.09 9.86 3.52
C ILE A 98 0.97 8.51 4.19
N PHE A 99 0.70 7.49 3.40
CA PHE A 99 0.63 6.13 3.88
C PHE A 99 1.90 5.40 3.49
N TYR A 100 2.58 4.83 4.48
CA TYR A 100 3.78 4.01 4.28
C TYR A 100 3.37 2.56 4.31
N LYS A 101 3.25 1.97 3.15
CA LYS A 101 2.72 0.62 2.98
C LYS A 101 3.50 -0.44 3.76
N ASN A 102 4.82 -0.34 3.72
CA ASN A 102 5.69 -1.32 4.37
C ASN A 102 5.79 -1.16 5.89
N LYS A 103 5.26 -0.08 6.43
CA LYS A 103 5.30 0.19 7.88
C LYS A 103 3.92 0.23 8.50
N ASN A 104 2.86 0.13 7.69
CA ASN A 104 1.49 0.31 8.17
C ASN A 104 1.33 1.60 8.95
N GLN A 105 1.88 2.68 8.42
CA GLN A 105 1.91 3.96 9.11
C GLN A 105 1.27 5.04 8.26
N ILE A 106 0.42 5.86 8.87
CA ILE A 106 -0.18 7.02 8.20
C ILE A 106 0.30 8.26 8.91
N ILE A 107 0.80 9.22 8.16
CA ILE A 107 1.17 10.54 8.67
C ILE A 107 0.27 11.55 7.99
N THR A 108 -0.44 12.35 8.78
CA THR A 108 -1.34 13.37 8.27
C THR A 108 -0.77 14.75 8.52
N SER A 109 -1.20 15.71 7.71
CA SER A 109 -0.88 17.10 7.91
C SER A 109 -2.09 17.96 7.58
N GLY A 110 -2.10 19.17 8.18
CA GLY A 110 -3.26 20.02 8.18
C GLY A 110 -4.19 19.62 9.31
N GLU A 111 -5.36 20.21 9.34
CA GLU A 111 -6.34 19.90 10.37
C GLU A 111 -6.77 18.45 10.24
N THR A 112 -6.68 17.70 11.31
CA THR A 112 -6.91 16.26 11.30
C THR A 112 -7.99 15.86 12.29
N PHE A 113 -8.95 15.06 11.83
CA PHE A 113 -10.05 14.56 12.66
C PHE A 113 -10.03 13.05 12.66
N PHE A 114 -10.23 12.47 13.82
CA PHE A 114 -10.34 11.02 13.98
C PHE A 114 -11.79 10.68 14.35
N ILE A 115 -12.34 9.70 13.67
CA ILE A 115 -13.69 9.22 13.95
C ILE A 115 -13.56 7.71 14.21
N ILE A 116 -13.93 7.31 15.41
CA ILE A 116 -13.89 5.90 15.80
C ILE A 116 -15.31 5.39 15.83
N ASN A 117 -15.60 4.42 14.98
CA ASN A 117 -16.92 3.81 14.93
C ASN A 117 -16.96 2.61 15.86
N LYS A 118 -17.78 2.71 16.87
CA LYS A 118 -17.99 1.60 17.80
C LYS A 118 -19.30 0.90 17.46
N ASP A 119 -19.24 -0.38 17.36
CA ASP A 119 -20.43 -1.18 17.13
C ASP A 119 -21.13 -1.54 18.44
#